data_662adbb979c70fded60820875a8e17e8
#
_entry.id   662adbb979c70fded60820875a8e17e8
#
_cell.length_a   1.000
_cell.length_b   1.000
_cell.length_c   1.000
_cell.angle_alpha   90.00
_cell.angle_beta   90.00
_cell.angle_gamma   90.00
#
_symmetry.space_group_name_H-M   'P 1'
#
loop_
_entity.id
_entity.type
_entity.pdbx_description
1 polymer ?
#
loop_
_entity_poly.entity_id
_entity_poly.type
_entity_poly.pdbx_seq_one_letter_code
_entity_poly.pdbx_strand_id
1 'polypeptide(L)'
;SGSVNLPFIDKLVEILKKAKVSSGIYSKISPNPRDDEISEGKQLFRNNNHDAIIAIGGGSAMDGGKSICLTANNEIELFDFEWEKTPQKIGPDNKFPPLITIPTTAGTGAETESTAMVTDTKQGIKLCIMHPDLKPSIAILDPELTLGLPSNLTAWTGADAMIHSIEGY
;
A
#
# COMPACT_ATOMS: atom_id res chain seq x y z
N SER A 1 9.45 7.13 3.77
CA SER A 1 8.43 6.68 4.73
C SER A 1 8.95 6.81 6.16
N GLY A 2 8.14 7.40 7.06
CA GLY A 2 8.51 7.55 8.48
C GLY A 2 8.70 6.21 9.21
N SER A 3 8.21 5.12 8.64
CA SER A 3 8.24 3.80 9.27
C SER A 3 9.53 3.00 9.02
N VAL A 4 10.38 3.41 8.07
CA VAL A 4 11.53 2.59 7.63
C VAL A 4 12.58 2.35 8.73
N ASN A 5 12.71 3.27 9.68
CA ASN A 5 13.67 3.18 10.79
C ASN A 5 13.07 2.60 12.08
N LEU A 6 11.89 2.00 12.02
CA LEU A 6 11.27 1.43 13.20
C LEU A 6 11.76 -0.02 13.45
N PRO A 7 11.99 -0.42 14.71
CA PRO A 7 12.61 -1.70 15.04
C PRO A 7 11.90 -2.93 14.47
N PHE A 8 10.60 -2.83 14.21
CA PHE A 8 9.83 -3.93 13.65
C PHE A 8 10.16 -4.22 12.18
N ILE A 9 10.70 -3.25 11.43
CA ILE A 9 11.16 -3.48 10.05
C ILE A 9 12.36 -4.42 10.03
N ASP A 10 13.34 -4.17 10.89
CA ASP A 10 14.52 -5.05 11.01
C ASP A 10 14.10 -6.46 11.42
N LYS A 11 13.17 -6.58 12.38
CA LYS A 11 12.61 -7.85 12.81
C LYS A 11 11.91 -8.60 11.66
N LEU A 12 11.12 -7.89 10.84
CA LEU A 12 10.47 -8.48 9.66
C LEU A 12 11.51 -9.01 8.66
N VAL A 13 12.53 -8.22 8.35
CA VAL A 13 13.61 -8.63 7.44
C VAL A 13 14.35 -9.85 7.98
N GLU A 14 14.61 -9.92 9.28
CA GLU A 14 15.22 -11.12 9.90
C GLU A 14 14.33 -12.36 9.79
N ILE A 15 13.00 -12.21 9.98
CA ILE A 15 12.05 -13.32 9.85
C ILE A 15 12.06 -13.84 8.41
N LEU A 16 11.99 -12.96 7.42
CA LEU A 16 12.04 -13.33 6.00
C LEU A 16 13.36 -14.04 5.66
N LYS A 17 14.48 -13.51 6.15
CA LYS A 17 15.80 -14.12 5.96
C LYS A 17 15.89 -15.53 6.57
N LYS A 18 15.37 -15.73 7.79
CA LYS A 18 15.29 -17.05 8.44
C LYS A 18 14.43 -18.03 7.65
N ALA A 19 13.36 -17.52 7.04
CA ALA A 19 12.49 -18.29 6.13
C ALA A 19 13.11 -18.51 4.73
N LYS A 20 14.33 -18.02 4.46
CA LYS A 20 14.99 -18.06 3.15
C LYS A 20 14.23 -17.32 2.05
N VAL A 21 13.45 -16.32 2.42
CA VAL A 21 12.75 -15.40 1.49
C VAL A 21 13.68 -14.23 1.20
N SER A 22 14.00 -14.01 -0.07
CA SER A 22 14.72 -12.82 -0.53
C SER A 22 13.80 -11.61 -0.46
N SER A 23 14.26 -10.50 0.08
CA SER A 23 13.46 -9.29 0.20
C SER A 23 14.26 -8.04 -0.11
N GLY A 24 13.60 -7.04 -0.72
CA GLY A 24 14.09 -5.68 -0.89
C GLY A 24 13.19 -4.70 -0.16
N ILE A 25 13.73 -3.56 0.26
CA ILE A 25 12.96 -2.50 0.93
C ILE A 25 12.83 -1.31 -0.01
N TYR A 26 11.59 -0.87 -0.24
CA TYR A 26 11.28 0.40 -0.88
C TYR A 26 10.64 1.34 0.14
N SER A 27 11.30 2.44 0.48
CA SER A 27 10.89 3.34 1.57
C SER A 27 10.59 4.77 1.12
N LYS A 28 10.49 5.02 -0.19
CA LYS A 28 10.33 6.37 -0.71
C LYS A 28 8.88 6.84 -0.85
N ILE A 29 7.91 6.04 -0.41
CA ILE A 29 6.51 6.47 -0.39
C ILE A 29 6.33 7.60 0.63
N SER A 30 5.94 8.76 0.15
CA SER A 30 5.64 9.96 0.95
C SER A 30 4.23 9.91 1.56
N PRO A 31 3.93 10.74 2.55
CA PRO A 31 2.55 11.06 2.88
C PRO A 31 1.83 11.59 1.63
N ASN A 32 0.67 11.02 1.27
CA ASN A 32 0.01 11.18 -0.04
C ASN A 32 0.91 10.68 -1.18
N PRO A 33 0.90 9.37 -1.44
CA PRO A 33 1.72 8.73 -2.46
C PRO A 33 1.61 9.41 -3.83
N ARG A 34 2.69 9.44 -4.58
CA ARG A 34 2.80 10.11 -5.86
C ARG A 34 3.04 9.09 -6.97
N ASP A 35 2.58 9.41 -8.17
CA ASP A 35 2.73 8.56 -9.35
C ASP A 35 4.20 8.28 -9.73
N ASP A 36 5.09 9.26 -9.55
CA ASP A 36 6.52 9.07 -9.78
C ASP A 36 7.17 8.09 -8.78
N GLU A 37 6.78 8.14 -7.51
CA GLU A 37 7.20 7.18 -6.48
C GLU A 37 6.69 5.76 -6.78
N ILE A 38 5.44 5.64 -7.24
CA ILE A 38 4.85 4.36 -7.64
C ILE A 38 5.60 3.76 -8.84
N SER A 39 5.94 4.59 -9.84
CA SER A 39 6.72 4.17 -11.00
C SER A 39 8.10 3.64 -10.59
N GLU A 40 8.78 4.30 -9.67
CA GLU A 40 10.08 3.84 -9.13
C GLU A 40 9.93 2.49 -8.39
N GLY A 41 8.89 2.35 -7.55
CA GLY A 41 8.59 1.10 -6.85
C GLY A 41 8.28 -0.06 -7.81
N LYS A 42 7.51 0.19 -8.87
CA LYS A 42 7.25 -0.77 -9.96
C LYS A 42 8.56 -1.24 -10.61
N GLN A 43 9.45 -0.30 -10.93
CA GLN A 43 10.74 -0.63 -11.55
C GLN A 43 11.60 -1.49 -10.61
N LEU A 44 11.66 -1.16 -9.32
CA LEU A 44 12.40 -1.95 -8.34
C LEU A 44 11.83 -3.37 -8.23
N PHE A 45 10.51 -3.51 -8.19
CA PHE A 45 9.84 -4.80 -8.16
C PHE A 45 10.25 -5.67 -9.35
N ARG A 46 10.18 -5.12 -10.57
CA ARG A 46 10.50 -5.82 -11.81
C ARG A 46 11.99 -6.17 -11.95
N ASN A 47 12.86 -5.20 -11.69
CA ASN A 47 14.31 -5.35 -11.86
C ASN A 47 14.91 -6.41 -10.93
N ASN A 48 14.29 -6.63 -9.78
CA ASN A 48 14.73 -7.65 -8.82
C ASN A 48 13.94 -8.96 -8.91
N ASN A 49 13.03 -9.09 -9.89
CA ASN A 49 12.19 -10.27 -10.09
C ASN A 49 11.41 -10.65 -8.82
N HIS A 50 10.87 -9.65 -8.11
CA HIS A 50 10.02 -9.91 -6.96
C HIS A 50 8.68 -10.51 -7.41
N ASP A 51 8.09 -11.35 -6.57
CA ASP A 51 6.86 -12.09 -6.84
C ASP A 51 5.72 -11.77 -5.85
N ALA A 52 6.01 -11.01 -4.80
CA ALA A 52 5.03 -10.57 -3.81
C ALA A 52 5.38 -9.18 -3.26
N ILE A 53 4.39 -8.51 -2.66
CA ILE A 53 4.56 -7.21 -2.02
C ILE A 53 4.09 -7.30 -0.56
N ILE A 54 4.90 -6.75 0.35
CA ILE A 54 4.51 -6.48 1.73
C ILE A 54 4.43 -4.98 1.91
N ALA A 55 3.23 -4.45 2.12
CA ALA A 55 3.00 -3.05 2.45
C ALA A 55 2.91 -2.92 3.97
N ILE A 56 3.86 -2.19 4.59
CA ILE A 56 3.91 -2.00 6.04
C ILE A 56 3.99 -0.51 6.39
N GLY A 57 3.09 -0.03 7.24
CA GLY A 57 3.03 1.37 7.65
C GLY A 57 1.61 1.88 7.83
N GLY A 58 1.39 3.18 7.72
CA GLY A 58 0.06 3.81 7.73
C GLY A 58 -0.63 3.73 6.37
N GLY A 59 -1.80 4.37 6.24
CA GLY A 59 -2.62 4.38 5.01
C GLY A 59 -1.82 4.68 3.74
N SER A 60 -0.93 5.70 3.76
CA SER A 60 -0.09 6.02 2.59
C SER A 60 0.85 4.87 2.18
N ALA A 61 1.38 4.09 3.13
CA ALA A 61 2.20 2.93 2.80
C ALA A 61 1.36 1.80 2.18
N MET A 62 0.12 1.63 2.67
CA MET A 62 -0.85 0.69 2.08
C MET A 62 -1.20 1.11 0.66
N ASP A 63 -1.53 2.38 0.45
CA ASP A 63 -1.88 2.94 -0.86
C ASP A 63 -0.72 2.83 -1.86
N GLY A 64 0.49 3.15 -1.42
CA GLY A 64 1.70 2.96 -2.23
C GLY A 64 1.91 1.50 -2.63
N GLY A 65 1.79 0.57 -1.68
CA GLY A 65 1.93 -0.86 -1.94
C GLY A 65 0.88 -1.39 -2.91
N LYS A 66 -0.39 -0.99 -2.74
CA LYS A 66 -1.49 -1.33 -3.66
C LYS A 66 -1.26 -0.77 -5.06
N SER A 67 -0.81 0.47 -5.17
CA SER A 67 -0.54 1.13 -6.45
C SER A 67 0.59 0.46 -7.22
N ILE A 68 1.66 0.08 -6.53
CA ILE A 68 2.74 -0.73 -7.12
C ILE A 68 2.19 -2.08 -7.56
N CYS A 69 1.38 -2.74 -6.72
CA CYS A 69 0.75 -4.02 -7.02
C CYS A 69 -0.09 -3.98 -8.30
N LEU A 70 -0.92 -2.94 -8.47
CA LEU A 70 -1.75 -2.72 -9.67
C LEU A 70 -0.93 -2.72 -10.96
N THR A 71 0.25 -2.14 -10.94
CA THR A 71 1.06 -1.90 -12.14
C THR A 71 2.23 -2.88 -12.30
N ALA A 72 2.52 -3.70 -11.29
CA ALA A 72 3.72 -4.54 -11.23
C ALA A 72 3.87 -5.48 -12.43
N ASN A 73 2.83 -6.20 -12.81
CA ASN A 73 2.85 -7.26 -13.81
C ASN A 73 2.16 -6.89 -15.14
N ASN A 74 1.85 -5.61 -15.36
CA ASN A 74 1.19 -5.16 -16.59
C ASN A 74 1.71 -3.80 -17.04
N GLU A 75 1.35 -3.40 -18.26
CA GLU A 75 1.75 -2.11 -18.85
C GLU A 75 0.61 -1.07 -18.85
N ILE A 76 -0.44 -1.32 -18.07
CA ILE A 76 -1.54 -0.37 -17.91
C ILE A 76 -1.03 0.83 -17.11
N GLU A 77 -1.38 2.03 -17.57
CA GLU A 77 -1.02 3.25 -16.86
C GLU A 77 -1.77 3.35 -15.53
N LEU A 78 -1.09 3.87 -14.49
CA LEU A 78 -1.64 3.91 -13.14
C LEU A 78 -3.03 4.56 -13.08
N PHE A 79 -3.21 5.69 -13.77
CA PHE A 79 -4.47 6.43 -13.74
C PHE A 79 -5.55 5.88 -14.69
N ASP A 80 -5.27 4.82 -15.44
CA ASP A 80 -6.33 4.05 -16.10
C ASP A 80 -7.11 3.16 -15.13
N PHE A 81 -6.61 3.03 -13.89
CA PHE A 81 -7.31 2.42 -12.77
C PHE A 81 -8.12 3.42 -11.93
N GLU A 82 -8.28 4.67 -12.37
CA GLU A 82 -9.12 5.66 -11.69
C GLU A 82 -10.54 5.12 -11.51
N TRP A 83 -11.08 5.28 -10.32
CA TRP A 83 -12.32 4.63 -9.89
C TRP A 83 -13.55 5.01 -10.74
N GLU A 84 -13.56 6.20 -11.34
CA GLU A 84 -14.63 6.65 -12.23
C GLU A 84 -14.54 6.04 -13.63
N LYS A 85 -13.43 5.41 -13.97
CA LYS A 85 -13.22 4.72 -15.25
C LYS A 85 -13.75 3.29 -15.21
N THR A 86 -14.02 2.74 -16.39
CA THR A 86 -14.35 1.30 -16.50
C THR A 86 -13.16 0.47 -16.03
N PRO A 87 -13.38 -0.50 -15.11
CA PRO A 87 -12.30 -1.34 -14.62
C PRO A 87 -11.55 -2.03 -15.75
N GLN A 88 -10.22 -1.97 -15.68
CA GLN A 88 -9.34 -2.61 -16.66
C GLN A 88 -9.47 -4.13 -16.59
N LYS A 89 -9.44 -4.80 -17.74
CA LYS A 89 -9.43 -6.27 -17.78
C LYS A 89 -8.01 -6.78 -17.60
N ILE A 90 -7.77 -7.49 -16.50
CA ILE A 90 -6.49 -8.13 -16.21
C ILE A 90 -6.50 -9.56 -16.76
N GLY A 91 -5.60 -9.81 -17.71
CA GLY A 91 -5.44 -11.15 -18.30
C GLY A 91 -4.77 -12.13 -17.32
N PRO A 92 -4.87 -13.43 -17.58
CA PRO A 92 -4.34 -14.47 -16.69
C PRO A 92 -2.82 -14.36 -16.47
N ASP A 93 -2.09 -13.86 -17.45
CA ASP A 93 -0.63 -13.71 -17.41
C ASP A 93 -0.18 -12.42 -16.70
N ASN A 94 -1.10 -11.50 -16.45
CA ASN A 94 -0.85 -10.17 -15.88
C ASN A 94 -1.49 -9.99 -14.50
N LYS A 95 -1.74 -11.08 -13.78
CA LYS A 95 -2.33 -11.04 -12.44
C LYS A 95 -1.50 -10.20 -11.50
N PHE A 96 -2.18 -9.48 -10.62
CA PHE A 96 -1.52 -8.76 -9.55
C PHE A 96 -0.72 -9.71 -8.67
N PRO A 97 0.49 -9.33 -8.24
CA PRO A 97 1.25 -10.13 -7.30
C PRO A 97 0.50 -10.23 -5.96
N PRO A 98 0.71 -11.30 -5.18
CA PRO A 98 0.21 -11.37 -3.82
C PRO A 98 0.61 -10.14 -3.02
N LEU A 99 -0.37 -9.53 -2.33
CA LEU A 99 -0.17 -8.36 -1.50
C LEU A 99 -0.47 -8.71 -0.04
N ILE A 100 0.49 -8.47 0.83
CA ILE A 100 0.34 -8.59 2.28
C ILE A 100 0.36 -7.19 2.87
N THR A 101 -0.61 -6.85 3.70
CA THR A 101 -0.70 -5.54 4.36
C THR A 101 -0.49 -5.68 5.85
N ILE A 102 0.32 -4.77 6.42
CA ILE A 102 0.64 -4.72 7.85
C ILE A 102 0.49 -3.27 8.32
N PRO A 103 -0.69 -2.85 8.77
CA PRO A 103 -0.91 -1.48 9.20
C PRO A 103 -0.20 -1.19 10.52
N THR A 104 0.35 0.03 10.63
CA THR A 104 0.91 0.58 11.86
C THR A 104 0.07 1.72 12.43
N THR A 105 -1.10 1.97 11.85
CA THR A 105 -2.13 2.90 12.31
C THR A 105 -3.45 2.15 12.41
N ALA A 106 -4.34 2.60 13.29
CA ALA A 106 -5.69 2.07 13.42
C ALA A 106 -6.69 3.19 13.03
N GLY A 107 -7.40 3.02 11.91
CA GLY A 107 -8.38 4.03 11.46
C GLY A 107 -8.71 3.99 9.99
N THR A 108 -7.73 4.00 9.11
CA THR A 108 -7.95 4.16 7.66
C THR A 108 -8.66 2.98 6.99
N GLY A 109 -8.55 1.76 7.53
CA GLY A 109 -9.08 0.55 6.89
C GLY A 109 -8.37 0.16 5.58
N ALA A 110 -7.35 0.91 5.18
CA ALA A 110 -6.67 0.75 3.89
C ALA A 110 -6.04 -0.63 3.68
N GLU A 111 -5.82 -1.38 4.75
CA GLU A 111 -5.29 -2.75 4.72
C GLU A 111 -6.27 -3.79 4.18
N THR A 112 -7.54 -3.46 4.03
CA THR A 112 -8.58 -4.40 3.57
C THR A 112 -9.30 -3.95 2.30
N GLU A 113 -9.09 -2.71 1.86
CA GLU A 113 -9.76 -2.10 0.72
C GLU A 113 -9.07 -2.41 -0.62
N SER A 114 -9.87 -2.36 -1.70
CA SER A 114 -9.40 -2.47 -3.08
C SER A 114 -9.07 -1.12 -3.73
N THR A 115 -9.08 -0.05 -2.95
CA THR A 115 -8.82 1.33 -3.38
C THR A 115 -7.47 1.83 -2.89
N ALA A 116 -6.89 2.80 -3.57
CA ALA A 116 -5.72 3.54 -3.11
C ALA A 116 -5.78 5.00 -3.57
N MET A 117 -5.28 5.89 -2.75
CA MET A 117 -5.23 7.33 -3.06
C MET A 117 -3.84 7.73 -3.54
N VAL A 118 -3.74 8.26 -4.75
CA VAL A 118 -2.46 8.65 -5.37
C VAL A 118 -2.54 10.07 -5.91
N THR A 119 -1.48 10.83 -5.73
CA THR A 119 -1.34 12.18 -6.29
C THR A 119 -0.81 12.09 -7.72
N ASP A 120 -1.57 12.60 -8.68
CA ASP A 120 -1.10 12.89 -10.03
C ASP A 120 -0.22 14.14 -9.96
N THR A 121 1.08 13.96 -10.16
CA THR A 121 2.05 15.06 -10.07
C THR A 121 1.95 16.05 -11.22
N LYS A 122 1.38 15.65 -12.37
CA LYS A 122 1.19 16.52 -13.52
C LYS A 122 0.00 17.46 -13.32
N GLN A 123 -1.09 16.94 -12.74
CA GLN A 123 -2.30 17.70 -12.50
C GLN A 123 -2.36 18.37 -11.12
N GLY A 124 -1.54 17.89 -10.17
CA GLY A 124 -1.52 18.37 -8.79
C GLY A 124 -2.77 17.98 -8.00
N ILE A 125 -3.46 16.91 -8.39
CA ILE A 125 -4.69 16.43 -7.74
C ILE A 125 -4.50 15.02 -7.18
N LYS A 126 -5.30 14.68 -6.18
CA LYS A 126 -5.33 13.36 -5.57
C LYS A 126 -6.47 12.54 -6.16
N LEU A 127 -6.16 11.41 -6.76
CA LEU A 127 -7.08 10.52 -7.44
C LEU A 127 -7.24 9.22 -6.67
N CYS A 128 -8.45 8.69 -6.69
CA CYS A 128 -8.75 7.34 -6.20
C CYS A 128 -8.54 6.35 -7.35
N ILE A 129 -7.65 5.40 -7.17
CA ILE A 129 -7.48 4.27 -8.08
C ILE A 129 -8.07 3.00 -7.47
N MET A 130 -8.63 2.14 -8.29
CA MET A 130 -9.32 0.94 -7.83
C MET A 130 -9.26 -0.18 -8.85
N HIS A 131 -9.22 -1.42 -8.34
CA HIS A 131 -9.57 -2.60 -9.13
C HIS A 131 -10.21 -3.65 -8.21
N PRO A 132 -11.30 -4.34 -8.63
CA PRO A 132 -11.98 -5.33 -7.78
C PRO A 132 -11.07 -6.45 -7.25
N ASP A 133 -10.06 -6.83 -8.04
CA ASP A 133 -9.11 -7.88 -7.70
C ASP A 133 -7.89 -7.38 -6.90
N LEU A 134 -7.82 -6.08 -6.56
CA LEU A 134 -6.73 -5.47 -5.80
C LEU A 134 -6.93 -5.62 -4.28
N LYS A 135 -7.58 -6.64 -3.82
CA LYS A 135 -7.68 -6.87 -2.37
C LYS A 135 -6.39 -7.50 -1.86
N PRO A 136 -5.87 -7.04 -0.72
CA PRO A 136 -4.78 -7.74 -0.06
C PRO A 136 -5.10 -9.21 0.13
N SER A 137 -4.14 -10.08 -0.18
CA SER A 137 -4.27 -11.52 0.02
C SER A 137 -4.30 -11.87 1.51
N ILE A 138 -3.55 -11.09 2.31
CA ILE A 138 -3.45 -11.24 3.77
C ILE A 138 -3.34 -9.85 4.38
N ALA A 139 -4.12 -9.57 5.42
CA ALA A 139 -3.95 -8.43 6.32
C ALA A 139 -3.49 -8.93 7.70
N ILE A 140 -2.35 -8.47 8.17
CA ILE A 140 -1.80 -8.82 9.49
C ILE A 140 -2.02 -7.63 10.41
N LEU A 141 -2.94 -7.79 11.36
CA LEU A 141 -3.30 -6.77 12.35
C LEU A 141 -2.59 -7.07 13.66
N ASP A 142 -1.45 -6.44 13.88
CA ASP A 142 -0.70 -6.53 15.13
C ASP A 142 -0.82 -5.20 15.90
N PRO A 143 -1.60 -5.16 16.99
CA PRO A 143 -1.80 -3.93 17.75
C PRO A 143 -0.52 -3.39 18.39
N GLU A 144 0.49 -4.21 18.62
CA GLU A 144 1.78 -3.76 19.16
C GLU A 144 2.49 -2.77 18.21
N LEU A 145 2.25 -2.87 16.90
CA LEU A 145 2.84 -1.95 15.90
C LEU A 145 2.28 -0.52 16.01
N THR A 146 1.17 -0.33 16.71
CA THR A 146 0.55 0.99 16.91
C THR A 146 1.01 1.69 18.19
N LEU A 147 1.69 0.99 19.10
CA LEU A 147 2.06 1.53 20.42
C LEU A 147 3.02 2.72 20.35
N GLY A 148 3.86 2.77 19.32
CA GLY A 148 4.81 3.86 19.08
C GLY A 148 4.22 5.06 18.31
N LEU A 149 2.92 5.03 17.98
CA LEU A 149 2.30 6.09 17.19
C LEU A 149 2.21 7.40 18.00
N PRO A 150 2.62 8.56 17.44
CA PRO A 150 2.43 9.84 18.09
C PRO A 150 0.96 10.12 18.44
N SER A 151 0.71 10.76 19.57
CA SER A 151 -0.64 10.99 20.10
C SER A 151 -1.57 11.73 19.14
N ASN A 152 -1.03 12.70 18.38
CA ASN A 152 -1.78 13.41 17.34
C ASN A 152 -2.21 12.48 16.20
N LEU A 153 -1.34 11.56 15.75
CA LEU A 153 -1.71 10.58 14.73
C LEU A 153 -2.73 9.58 15.26
N THR A 154 -2.60 9.13 16.50
CA THR A 154 -3.61 8.29 17.16
C THR A 154 -4.98 8.97 17.19
N ALA A 155 -5.02 10.27 17.53
CA ALA A 155 -6.27 11.04 17.56
C ALA A 155 -6.86 11.20 16.14
N TRP A 156 -6.04 11.52 15.15
CA TRP A 156 -6.51 11.71 13.76
C TRP A 156 -7.03 10.41 13.14
N THR A 157 -6.30 9.31 13.30
CA THR A 157 -6.74 8.02 12.76
C THR A 157 -7.95 7.46 13.52
N GLY A 158 -8.05 7.73 14.83
CA GLY A 158 -9.25 7.37 15.61
C GLY A 158 -10.49 8.18 15.18
N ALA A 159 -10.34 9.48 14.90
CA ALA A 159 -11.42 10.29 14.34
C ALA A 159 -11.83 9.80 12.94
N ASP A 160 -10.86 9.43 12.11
CA ASP A 160 -11.07 8.86 10.77
C ASP A 160 -11.91 7.56 10.86
N ALA A 161 -11.54 6.62 11.74
CA ALA A 161 -12.32 5.41 11.99
C ALA A 161 -13.76 5.68 12.42
N MET A 162 -13.95 6.71 13.25
CA MET A 162 -15.29 7.11 13.70
C MET A 162 -16.12 7.68 12.54
N ILE A 163 -15.52 8.51 11.70
CA ILE A 163 -16.19 9.08 10.52
C ILE A 163 -16.56 7.98 9.53
N HIS A 164 -15.66 7.06 9.21
CA HIS A 164 -15.96 5.91 8.36
C HIS A 164 -17.14 5.08 8.89
N SER A 165 -17.21 4.90 10.21
CA SER A 165 -18.34 4.19 10.84
C SER A 165 -19.67 4.93 10.71
N ILE A 166 -19.65 6.27 10.78
CA ILE A 166 -20.83 7.12 10.61
C ILE A 166 -21.29 7.15 9.15
N GLU A 167 -20.35 7.30 8.22
CA GLU A 167 -20.65 7.35 6.79
C GLU A 167 -21.15 6.00 6.24
N GLY A 168 -20.72 4.89 6.83
CA GLY A 168 -21.15 3.55 6.43
C GLY A 168 -22.51 3.12 7.00
N TYR A 169 -23.11 3.90 7.91
CA TYR A 169 -24.42 3.63 8.50
C TYR A 169 -25.53 4.20 7.63
#